data_30ecc2d1ec11de639bd39e28da1bb6b9
#
_entry.id   30ecc2d1ec11de639bd39e28da1bb6b9
#
_cell.length_a   1.000
_cell.length_b   1.000
_cell.length_c   1.000
_cell.angle_alpha   90.00
_cell.angle_beta   90.00
_cell.angle_gamma   90.00
#
_symmetry.space_group_name_H-M   'P 1'
#
loop_
_entity.id
_entity.type
_entity.pdbx_description
1 polymer ?
#
loop_
_entity_poly.entity_id
_entity_poly.type
_entity_poly.pdbx_seq_one_letter_code
_entity_poly.pdbx_strand_id
1 'polypeptide(L)'
;MVLRTTVAPVAPYRLDLTVQALRRVSSNIVDVLTPNGTYLRALRGDDCVNVVEVHQQTGRLLGVRITGRGGGAHLEAVRTVLGTGVDLRRWYRRVARFPWLAALARDLRGVKPPRYPDLWEALCNGIVFQQLSIAAASTIMRRLVERFSEPLEHCSVPLRMFPGHETIMQASDETLLSLGLSRQKVTYLKNAGAAVKSGAITSARIESLPTAEALIALQTVSGIGHWSAANILLRGFGRLDVFPMGDTGVAQNIKLLSGDPHISLDEVLLGLGDMRGMLYFHLLLGKLRSRAAFSPTAVLS
;
A
#
# COMPACT_ATOMS: atom_id res chain seq x y z
N MET A 1 11.83 16.94 -19.11
CA MET A 1 13.05 16.11 -19.00
C MET A 1 12.65 14.67 -18.79
N VAL A 2 13.37 13.69 -19.33
CA VAL A 2 13.08 12.26 -19.14
C VAL A 2 14.33 11.58 -18.58
N LEU A 3 14.24 11.02 -17.39
CA LEU A 3 15.26 10.14 -16.83
C LEU A 3 14.92 8.70 -17.24
N ARG A 4 15.89 7.96 -17.78
CA ARG A 4 15.80 6.51 -18.00
C ARG A 4 16.94 5.83 -17.26
N THR A 5 16.60 4.84 -16.46
CA THR A 5 17.57 4.12 -15.64
C THR A 5 17.08 2.70 -15.34
N THR A 6 17.89 1.93 -14.65
CA THR A 6 17.51 0.60 -14.16
C THR A 6 17.67 0.52 -12.66
N VAL A 7 16.85 -0.34 -12.03
CA VAL A 7 16.96 -0.70 -10.61
C VAL A 7 17.11 -2.21 -10.52
N ALA A 8 18.10 -2.67 -9.78
CA ALA A 8 18.29 -4.08 -9.44
C ALA A 8 17.63 -4.38 -8.08
N PRO A 9 16.45 -4.99 -8.04
CA PRO A 9 15.83 -5.35 -6.78
C PRO A 9 16.52 -6.56 -6.14
N VAL A 10 16.43 -6.66 -4.81
CA VAL A 10 16.86 -7.87 -4.09
C VAL A 10 16.00 -9.05 -4.54
N ALA A 11 16.63 -10.07 -5.08
CA ALA A 11 15.95 -11.26 -5.60
C ALA A 11 15.39 -12.16 -4.45
N PRO A 12 14.31 -12.92 -4.71
CA PRO A 12 13.42 -12.88 -5.87
C PRO A 12 12.55 -11.63 -5.88
N TYR A 13 12.11 -11.17 -7.06
CA TYR A 13 11.26 -10.00 -7.24
C TYR A 13 10.19 -10.22 -8.32
N ARG A 14 8.95 -9.80 -8.05
CA ARG A 14 7.80 -9.83 -8.94
C ARG A 14 7.09 -8.48 -8.89
N LEU A 15 7.24 -7.67 -9.94
CA LEU A 15 6.62 -6.35 -10.04
C LEU A 15 5.09 -6.44 -10.02
N ASP A 16 4.52 -7.33 -10.80
CA ASP A 16 3.08 -7.56 -10.91
C ASP A 16 2.43 -7.87 -9.55
N LEU A 17 3.02 -8.79 -8.77
CA LEU A 17 2.53 -9.14 -7.44
C LEU A 17 2.69 -7.98 -6.44
N THR A 18 3.83 -7.30 -6.50
CA THR A 18 4.12 -6.17 -5.62
C THR A 18 3.15 -5.02 -5.86
N VAL A 19 2.90 -4.67 -7.13
CA VAL A 19 1.93 -3.64 -7.50
C VAL A 19 0.49 -4.08 -7.17
N GLN A 20 0.15 -5.37 -7.34
CA GLN A 20 -1.15 -5.88 -6.95
C GLN A 20 -1.40 -5.73 -5.43
N ALA A 21 -0.38 -5.99 -4.60
CA ALA A 21 -0.45 -5.76 -3.16
C ALA A 21 -0.56 -4.27 -2.80
N LEU A 22 0.07 -3.38 -3.59
CA LEU A 22 0.00 -1.93 -3.41
C LEU A 22 -1.41 -1.41 -3.73
N ARG A 23 -1.89 -1.66 -4.92
CA ARG A 23 -3.14 -1.10 -5.46
C ARG A 23 -4.41 -1.73 -4.91
N ARG A 24 -4.35 -2.97 -4.38
CA ARG A 24 -5.46 -3.77 -3.83
C ARG A 24 -6.56 -4.13 -4.83
N VAL A 25 -7.01 -3.19 -5.65
CA VAL A 25 -8.07 -3.37 -6.66
C VAL A 25 -7.62 -2.88 -8.04
N SER A 26 -8.18 -3.47 -9.10
CA SER A 26 -7.83 -3.10 -10.48
C SER A 26 -8.26 -1.68 -10.85
N SER A 27 -9.28 -1.14 -10.19
CA SER A 27 -9.81 0.21 -10.42
C SER A 27 -9.04 1.33 -9.71
N ASN A 28 -7.89 1.04 -9.11
CA ASN A 28 -7.00 2.06 -8.53
C ASN A 28 -6.40 2.91 -9.67
N ILE A 29 -6.54 4.23 -9.55
CA ILE A 29 -6.13 5.23 -10.54
C ILE A 29 -4.89 6.03 -10.11
N VAL A 30 -4.33 5.72 -8.94
CA VAL A 30 -3.07 6.29 -8.42
C VAL A 30 -1.92 5.33 -8.68
N ASP A 31 -2.10 4.05 -8.33
CA ASP A 31 -1.17 2.97 -8.61
C ASP A 31 -1.74 2.10 -9.72
N VAL A 32 -1.32 2.34 -10.95
CA VAL A 32 -1.87 1.67 -12.12
C VAL A 32 -0.92 0.59 -12.62
N LEU A 33 -1.43 -0.60 -12.87
CA LEU A 33 -0.73 -1.66 -13.58
C LEU A 33 -1.44 -1.85 -14.92
N THR A 34 -0.73 -1.57 -15.98
CA THR A 34 -1.24 -1.72 -17.35
C THR A 34 -1.33 -3.19 -17.77
N PRO A 35 -2.10 -3.53 -18.81
CA PRO A 35 -2.20 -4.91 -19.30
C PRO A 35 -0.84 -5.52 -19.71
N ASN A 36 0.10 -4.71 -20.19
CA ASN A 36 1.46 -5.16 -20.52
C ASN A 36 2.42 -5.25 -19.32
N GLY A 37 1.91 -5.11 -18.08
CA GLY A 37 2.70 -5.25 -16.88
C GLY A 37 3.54 -4.03 -16.48
N THR A 38 3.32 -2.86 -17.09
CA THR A 38 3.98 -1.61 -16.69
C THR A 38 3.24 -0.98 -15.50
N TYR A 39 3.97 -0.67 -14.45
CA TYR A 39 3.48 0.11 -13.32
C TYR A 39 3.61 1.60 -13.62
N LEU A 40 2.54 2.34 -13.38
CA LEU A 40 2.47 3.80 -13.54
C LEU A 40 2.07 4.45 -12.22
N ARG A 41 2.72 5.55 -11.90
CA ARG A 41 2.37 6.41 -10.77
C ARG A 41 2.75 7.86 -11.05
N ALA A 42 1.88 8.78 -10.64
CA ALA A 42 2.18 10.20 -10.59
C ALA A 42 2.73 10.57 -9.21
N LEU A 43 3.84 11.30 -9.17
CA LEU A 43 4.47 11.81 -7.97
C LEU A 43 4.57 13.33 -8.04
N ARG A 44 4.41 13.99 -6.90
CA ARG A 44 4.59 15.44 -6.79
C ARG A 44 6.08 15.78 -6.88
N GLY A 45 6.44 16.69 -7.80
CA GLY A 45 7.72 17.37 -7.79
C GLY A 45 7.58 18.78 -7.20
N ASP A 46 8.67 19.55 -7.19
CA ASP A 46 8.67 20.89 -6.61
C ASP A 46 7.68 21.82 -7.33
N ASP A 47 7.73 21.88 -8.67
CA ASP A 47 6.86 22.74 -9.49
C ASP A 47 6.06 21.97 -10.55
N CYS A 48 6.06 20.65 -10.53
CA CYS A 48 5.41 19.85 -11.57
C CYS A 48 5.02 18.46 -11.07
N VAL A 49 4.16 17.82 -11.84
CA VAL A 49 3.85 16.39 -11.66
C VAL A 49 4.85 15.57 -12.46
N ASN A 50 5.43 14.57 -11.85
CA ASN A 50 6.30 13.60 -12.50
C ASN A 50 5.56 12.27 -12.67
N VAL A 51 5.64 11.69 -13.86
CA VAL A 51 5.09 10.37 -14.13
C VAL A 51 6.22 9.34 -14.11
N VAL A 52 6.03 8.34 -13.26
CA VAL A 52 6.93 7.20 -13.13
C VAL A 52 6.34 6.02 -13.88
N GLU A 53 7.14 5.39 -14.73
CA GLU A 53 6.87 4.13 -15.43
C GLU A 53 7.91 3.11 -14.98
N VAL A 54 7.45 1.94 -14.55
CA VAL A 54 8.35 0.84 -14.18
C VAL A 54 7.89 -0.44 -14.88
N HIS A 55 8.80 -1.12 -15.53
CA HIS A 55 8.55 -2.43 -16.13
C HIS A 55 9.62 -3.44 -15.74
N GLN A 56 9.24 -4.68 -15.60
CA GLN A 56 10.18 -5.76 -15.30
C GLN A 56 10.80 -6.27 -16.60
N GLN A 57 12.10 -6.02 -16.79
CA GLN A 57 12.83 -6.44 -17.99
C GLN A 57 13.21 -7.91 -17.93
N THR A 58 13.80 -8.30 -16.79
CA THR A 58 14.17 -9.67 -16.47
C THR A 58 13.85 -9.91 -14.99
N GLY A 59 13.95 -11.13 -14.50
CA GLY A 59 13.76 -11.41 -13.07
C GLY A 59 14.69 -10.64 -12.13
N ARG A 60 15.68 -9.92 -12.66
CA ARG A 60 16.73 -9.22 -11.90
C ARG A 60 16.75 -7.70 -12.09
N LEU A 61 16.10 -7.16 -13.10
CA LEU A 61 16.14 -5.72 -13.39
C LEU A 61 14.74 -5.15 -13.62
N LEU A 62 14.57 -3.92 -13.16
CA LEU A 62 13.43 -3.05 -13.46
C LEU A 62 13.92 -1.89 -14.32
N GLY A 63 13.33 -1.72 -15.50
CA GLY A 63 13.47 -0.49 -16.28
C GLY A 63 12.60 0.58 -15.67
N VAL A 64 13.18 1.75 -15.41
CA VAL A 64 12.49 2.91 -14.81
C VAL A 64 12.60 4.09 -15.75
N ARG A 65 11.46 4.71 -16.05
CA ARG A 65 11.36 5.96 -16.77
C ARG A 65 10.60 6.98 -15.92
N ILE A 66 11.19 8.15 -15.74
CA ILE A 66 10.58 9.25 -15.01
C ILE A 66 10.50 10.45 -15.95
N THR A 67 9.27 10.91 -16.21
CA THR A 67 8.99 12.07 -17.05
C THR A 67 8.63 13.24 -16.15
N GLY A 68 9.39 14.36 -16.23
CA GLY A 68 9.23 15.56 -15.42
C GLY A 68 10.57 16.12 -14.94
N ARG A 69 10.59 16.86 -13.82
CA ARG A 69 11.79 17.46 -13.21
C ARG A 69 12.13 16.75 -11.89
N GLY A 70 13.40 16.72 -11.49
CA GLY A 70 13.81 16.16 -10.19
C GLY A 70 13.92 14.62 -10.14
N GLY A 71 14.34 13.98 -11.24
CA GLY A 71 14.33 12.52 -11.41
C GLY A 71 15.05 11.69 -10.33
N GLY A 72 16.10 12.22 -9.68
CA GLY A 72 16.87 11.48 -8.66
C GLY A 72 16.08 11.16 -7.39
N ALA A 73 15.38 12.14 -6.83
CA ALA A 73 14.53 11.94 -5.64
C ALA A 73 13.37 10.98 -5.92
N HIS A 74 12.79 11.04 -7.13
CA HIS A 74 11.72 10.14 -7.54
C HIS A 74 12.20 8.70 -7.76
N LEU A 75 13.46 8.49 -8.12
CA LEU A 75 14.03 7.14 -8.19
C LEU A 75 14.08 6.48 -6.82
N GLU A 76 14.43 7.22 -5.77
CA GLU A 76 14.42 6.70 -4.40
C GLU A 76 12.98 6.43 -3.91
N ALA A 77 12.03 7.31 -4.26
CA ALA A 77 10.61 7.04 -4.01
C ALA A 77 10.13 5.75 -4.70
N VAL A 78 10.55 5.50 -5.95
CA VAL A 78 10.25 4.23 -6.66
C VAL A 78 10.80 3.03 -5.90
N ARG A 79 12.05 3.09 -5.45
CA ARG A 79 12.68 2.01 -4.67
C ARG A 79 11.91 1.71 -3.39
N THR A 80 11.51 2.77 -2.69
CA THR A 80 10.74 2.69 -1.45
C THR A 80 9.35 2.13 -1.68
N VAL A 81 8.59 2.70 -2.62
CA VAL A 81 7.21 2.28 -2.93
C VAL A 81 7.16 0.82 -3.35
N LEU A 82 8.11 0.38 -4.16
CA LEU A 82 8.15 -0.98 -4.69
C LEU A 82 8.96 -1.97 -3.83
N GLY A 83 9.50 -1.53 -2.68
CA GLY A 83 10.22 -2.39 -1.75
C GLY A 83 11.42 -3.10 -2.36
N THR A 84 12.09 -2.50 -3.35
CA THR A 84 13.13 -3.17 -4.15
C THR A 84 14.35 -3.61 -3.33
N GLY A 85 14.65 -2.90 -2.23
CA GLY A 85 15.77 -3.22 -1.33
C GLY A 85 15.46 -4.26 -0.24
N VAL A 86 14.22 -4.73 -0.13
CA VAL A 86 13.81 -5.59 0.99
C VAL A 86 14.29 -7.04 0.79
N ASP A 87 15.09 -7.52 1.73
CA ASP A 87 15.54 -8.92 1.79
C ASP A 87 14.52 -9.78 2.55
N LEU A 88 13.95 -10.76 1.89
CA LEU A 88 12.94 -11.66 2.44
C LEU A 88 13.47 -13.06 2.77
N ARG A 89 14.79 -13.28 2.84
CA ARG A 89 15.36 -14.58 3.22
C ARG A 89 14.89 -15.04 4.61
N ARG A 90 14.75 -14.09 5.56
CA ARG A 90 14.20 -14.37 6.90
C ARG A 90 12.73 -14.79 6.84
N TRP A 91 11.92 -14.13 6.02
CA TRP A 91 10.54 -14.50 5.79
C TRP A 91 10.42 -15.94 5.30
N TYR A 92 11.13 -16.30 4.23
CA TYR A 92 11.06 -17.66 3.67
C TYR A 92 11.51 -18.74 4.66
N ARG A 93 12.47 -18.46 5.54
CA ARG A 93 12.87 -19.39 6.61
C ARG A 93 11.78 -19.55 7.68
N ARG A 94 11.10 -18.47 8.07
CA ARG A 94 10.08 -18.50 9.13
C ARG A 94 8.80 -19.19 8.67
N VAL A 95 8.33 -18.93 7.45
CA VAL A 95 7.12 -19.56 6.92
C VAL A 95 7.22 -21.07 6.76
N ALA A 96 8.43 -21.62 6.66
CA ALA A 96 8.64 -23.06 6.58
C ALA A 96 8.09 -23.85 7.78
N ARG A 97 7.85 -23.16 8.91
CA ARG A 97 7.20 -23.74 10.10
C ARG A 97 5.68 -23.97 9.93
N PHE A 98 5.07 -23.32 8.94
CA PHE A 98 3.64 -23.36 8.69
C PHE A 98 3.41 -23.86 7.25
N PRO A 99 3.10 -25.16 7.01
CA PRO A 99 3.02 -25.76 5.67
C PRO A 99 2.09 -24.99 4.71
N TRP A 100 0.91 -24.58 5.19
CA TRP A 100 -0.05 -23.80 4.41
C TRP A 100 0.52 -22.43 3.98
N LEU A 101 1.23 -21.75 4.88
CA LEU A 101 1.82 -20.45 4.59
C LEU A 101 3.06 -20.58 3.70
N ALA A 102 3.83 -21.66 3.86
CA ALA A 102 4.96 -21.98 2.98
C ALA A 102 4.49 -22.23 1.53
N ALA A 103 3.35 -22.91 1.35
CA ALA A 103 2.73 -23.08 0.03
C ALA A 103 2.32 -21.73 -0.57
N LEU A 104 1.58 -20.91 0.19
CA LEU A 104 1.17 -19.56 -0.25
C LEU A 104 2.38 -18.67 -0.57
N ALA A 105 3.44 -18.71 0.26
CA ALA A 105 4.65 -17.94 0.04
C ALA A 105 5.44 -18.39 -1.18
N ARG A 106 5.34 -19.67 -1.56
CA ARG A 106 5.93 -20.22 -2.80
C ARG A 106 5.18 -19.69 -4.03
N ASP A 107 3.85 -19.72 -4.00
CA ASP A 107 3.00 -19.23 -5.09
C ASP A 107 3.13 -17.72 -5.32
N LEU A 108 3.39 -16.99 -4.24
CA LEU A 108 3.60 -15.54 -4.23
C LEU A 108 5.09 -15.15 -4.19
N ARG A 109 5.99 -16.08 -4.53
CA ARG A 109 7.43 -15.85 -4.46
C ARG A 109 7.83 -14.62 -5.27
N GLY A 110 8.53 -13.70 -4.61
CA GLY A 110 8.99 -12.45 -5.24
C GLY A 110 8.11 -11.24 -4.97
N VAL A 111 6.96 -11.39 -4.30
CA VAL A 111 6.23 -10.22 -3.79
C VAL A 111 7.08 -9.51 -2.74
N LYS A 112 7.15 -8.19 -2.84
CA LYS A 112 7.77 -7.34 -1.82
C LYS A 112 6.70 -6.59 -1.02
N PRO A 113 7.01 -6.12 0.20
CA PRO A 113 6.10 -5.25 0.95
C PRO A 113 6.09 -3.85 0.31
N PRO A 114 5.07 -3.48 -0.48
CA PRO A 114 5.01 -2.15 -1.06
C PRO A 114 4.60 -1.13 0.00
N ARG A 115 5.05 0.13 -0.21
CA ARG A 115 4.79 1.24 0.70
C ARG A 115 4.04 2.37 -0.01
N TYR A 116 3.29 3.16 0.75
CA TYR A 116 2.87 4.47 0.26
C TYR A 116 4.08 5.42 0.20
N PRO A 117 4.10 6.40 -0.72
CA PRO A 117 5.27 7.25 -0.93
C PRO A 117 5.53 8.20 0.23
N ASP A 118 4.50 8.58 0.98
CA ASP A 118 4.58 9.54 2.07
C ASP A 118 3.62 9.24 3.22
N LEU A 119 3.82 9.96 4.32
CA LEU A 119 3.01 9.86 5.53
C LEU A 119 1.55 10.27 5.30
N TRP A 120 1.29 11.29 4.48
CA TRP A 120 -0.06 11.77 4.24
C TRP A 120 -0.92 10.71 3.55
N GLU A 121 -0.41 10.09 2.50
CA GLU A 121 -1.13 9.01 1.80
C GLU A 121 -1.33 7.80 2.72
N ALA A 122 -0.35 7.48 3.57
CA ALA A 122 -0.48 6.41 4.56
C ALA A 122 -1.58 6.71 5.59
N LEU A 123 -1.67 7.96 6.10
CA LEU A 123 -2.73 8.40 7.01
C LEU A 123 -4.11 8.33 6.35
N CYS A 124 -4.25 8.86 5.12
CA CYS A 124 -5.51 8.79 4.38
C CYS A 124 -6.00 7.36 4.20
N ASN A 125 -5.11 6.46 3.78
CA ASN A 125 -5.44 5.04 3.66
C ASN A 125 -5.79 4.42 5.02
N GLY A 126 -5.04 4.73 6.08
CA GLY A 126 -5.31 4.28 7.44
C GLY A 126 -6.69 4.70 7.95
N ILE A 127 -7.18 5.89 7.58
CA ILE A 127 -8.49 6.41 7.99
C ILE A 127 -9.61 5.87 7.10
N VAL A 128 -9.47 5.96 5.76
CA VAL A 128 -10.56 5.60 4.83
C VAL A 128 -10.88 4.12 4.91
N PHE A 129 -9.89 3.25 5.09
CA PHE A 129 -10.07 1.79 5.15
C PHE A 129 -10.57 1.27 6.51
N GLN A 130 -10.73 2.11 7.54
CA GLN A 130 -11.31 1.68 8.82
C GLN A 130 -12.73 1.13 8.65
N GLN A 131 -13.01 -0.04 9.22
CA GLN A 131 -14.35 -0.64 9.30
C GLN A 131 -15.08 -0.79 7.95
N LEU A 132 -14.36 -0.82 6.85
CA LEU A 132 -14.92 -1.00 5.51
C LEU A 132 -14.30 -2.20 4.80
N SER A 133 -15.06 -2.80 3.88
CA SER A 133 -14.47 -3.75 2.94
C SER A 133 -13.46 -3.04 2.02
N ILE A 134 -12.48 -3.80 1.50
CA ILE A 134 -11.51 -3.26 0.53
C ILE A 134 -12.21 -2.62 -0.67
N ALA A 135 -13.29 -3.23 -1.17
CA ALA A 135 -14.04 -2.69 -2.31
C ALA A 135 -14.70 -1.34 -1.99
N ALA A 136 -15.41 -1.25 -0.85
CA ALA A 136 -16.07 0.00 -0.44
C ALA A 136 -15.06 1.12 -0.18
N ALA A 137 -13.98 0.84 0.58
CA ALA A 137 -12.94 1.81 0.85
C ALA A 137 -12.21 2.27 -0.41
N SER A 138 -11.94 1.36 -1.36
CA SER A 138 -11.31 1.69 -2.64
C SER A 138 -12.22 2.56 -3.52
N THR A 139 -13.55 2.34 -3.47
CA THR A 139 -14.52 3.19 -4.18
C THR A 139 -14.50 4.62 -3.63
N ILE A 140 -14.51 4.77 -2.31
CA ILE A 140 -14.43 6.10 -1.66
C ILE A 140 -13.10 6.78 -2.01
N MET A 141 -11.99 6.04 -1.91
CA MET A 141 -10.67 6.56 -2.24
C MET A 141 -10.57 7.00 -3.70
N ARG A 142 -11.13 6.22 -4.63
CA ARG A 142 -11.20 6.58 -6.03
C ARG A 142 -11.98 7.88 -6.25
N ARG A 143 -13.18 8.02 -5.66
CA ARG A 143 -13.99 9.25 -5.76
C ARG A 143 -13.25 10.46 -5.19
N LEU A 144 -12.53 10.28 -4.06
CA LEU A 144 -11.71 11.33 -3.46
C LEU A 144 -10.61 11.77 -4.43
N VAL A 145 -9.89 10.86 -5.04
CA VAL A 145 -8.85 11.17 -6.02
C VAL A 145 -9.45 11.82 -7.27
N GLU A 146 -10.56 11.31 -7.80
CA GLU A 146 -11.26 11.87 -8.98
C GLU A 146 -11.74 13.30 -8.73
N ARG A 147 -12.19 13.62 -7.51
CA ARG A 147 -12.71 14.94 -7.15
C ARG A 147 -11.63 16.01 -7.02
N PHE A 148 -10.43 15.62 -6.58
CA PHE A 148 -9.38 16.56 -6.17
C PHE A 148 -8.10 16.47 -7.02
N SER A 149 -8.10 15.68 -8.06
CA SER A 149 -6.96 15.53 -8.98
C SER A 149 -7.43 15.48 -10.42
N GLU A 150 -6.77 16.22 -11.28
CA GLU A 150 -7.02 16.16 -12.71
C GLU A 150 -6.46 14.87 -13.32
N PRO A 151 -7.10 14.34 -14.38
CA PRO A 151 -6.56 13.22 -15.12
C PRO A 151 -5.25 13.61 -15.79
N LEU A 152 -4.29 12.69 -15.75
CA LEU A 152 -3.05 12.83 -16.49
C LEU A 152 -3.15 12.03 -17.78
N GLU A 153 -2.92 12.67 -18.90
CA GLU A 153 -2.84 12.00 -20.20
C GLU A 153 -1.53 11.23 -20.30
N HIS A 154 -1.55 9.96 -19.95
CA HIS A 154 -0.39 9.10 -20.02
C HIS A 154 -0.78 7.68 -20.42
N CYS A 155 -0.25 7.19 -21.54
CA CYS A 155 -0.45 5.81 -22.02
C CYS A 155 -1.92 5.37 -22.11
N SER A 156 -2.88 6.27 -22.37
CA SER A 156 -4.32 5.99 -22.49
C SER A 156 -4.94 5.25 -21.30
N VAL A 157 -4.34 5.37 -20.12
CA VAL A 157 -4.87 4.79 -18.86
C VAL A 157 -5.29 5.89 -17.89
N PRO A 158 -6.32 5.66 -17.06
CA PRO A 158 -6.74 6.62 -16.05
C PRO A 158 -5.67 6.70 -14.95
N LEU A 159 -4.78 7.69 -15.04
CA LEU A 159 -3.75 7.97 -14.04
C LEU A 159 -4.06 9.32 -13.39
N ARG A 160 -4.00 9.38 -12.06
CA ARG A 160 -4.16 10.60 -11.29
C ARG A 160 -3.15 10.66 -10.16
N MET A 161 -2.75 11.88 -9.79
CA MET A 161 -1.91 12.09 -8.61
C MET A 161 -2.76 12.01 -7.34
N PHE A 162 -2.19 11.49 -6.26
CA PHE A 162 -2.86 11.51 -4.96
C PHE A 162 -2.99 12.96 -4.46
N PRO A 163 -4.19 13.41 -3.99
CA PRO A 163 -4.39 14.79 -3.55
C PRO A 163 -3.60 15.11 -2.28
N GLY A 164 -3.04 16.31 -2.21
CA GLY A 164 -2.30 16.78 -1.04
C GLY A 164 -3.19 17.04 0.18
N HIS A 165 -2.58 17.08 1.37
CA HIS A 165 -3.30 17.34 2.63
C HIS A 165 -4.00 18.71 2.64
N GLU A 166 -3.40 19.74 2.06
CA GLU A 166 -3.99 21.07 2.00
C GLU A 166 -5.29 21.09 1.20
N THR A 167 -5.33 20.40 0.06
CA THR A 167 -6.53 20.27 -0.77
C THR A 167 -7.69 19.64 0.01
N ILE A 168 -7.41 18.58 0.77
CA ILE A 168 -8.44 17.91 1.58
C ILE A 168 -8.89 18.76 2.77
N MET A 169 -7.97 19.48 3.40
CA MET A 169 -8.29 20.40 4.51
C MET A 169 -9.17 21.57 4.07
N GLN A 170 -8.96 22.09 2.86
CA GLN A 170 -9.71 23.23 2.30
C GLN A 170 -11.07 22.80 1.74
N ALA A 171 -11.28 21.51 1.47
CA ALA A 171 -12.56 21.01 0.98
C ALA A 171 -13.67 21.20 2.01
N SER A 172 -14.89 21.55 1.54
CA SER A 172 -16.05 21.62 2.43
C SER A 172 -16.43 20.23 2.93
N ASP A 173 -17.05 20.18 4.12
CA ASP A 173 -17.51 18.91 4.70
C ASP A 173 -18.55 18.24 3.82
N GLU A 174 -19.45 19.01 3.20
CA GLU A 174 -20.47 18.54 2.27
C GLU A 174 -19.83 17.84 1.07
N THR A 175 -18.77 18.43 0.51
CA THR A 175 -18.02 17.81 -0.58
C THR A 175 -17.45 16.45 -0.17
N LEU A 176 -16.77 16.39 0.98
CA LEU A 176 -16.16 15.14 1.47
C LEU A 176 -17.21 14.07 1.82
N LEU A 177 -18.35 14.47 2.41
CA LEU A 177 -19.48 13.58 2.71
C LEU A 177 -20.09 12.99 1.42
N SER A 178 -20.22 13.79 0.36
CA SER A 178 -20.78 13.35 -0.92
C SER A 178 -19.95 12.25 -1.60
N LEU A 179 -18.67 12.13 -1.25
CA LEU A 179 -17.78 11.06 -1.74
C LEU A 179 -18.02 9.70 -1.05
N GLY A 180 -18.84 9.68 0.01
CA GLY A 180 -19.14 8.49 0.80
C GLY A 180 -18.34 8.37 2.10
N LEU A 181 -17.64 9.42 2.52
CA LEU A 181 -17.01 9.49 3.84
C LEU A 181 -18.07 9.71 4.94
N SER A 182 -17.89 9.10 6.10
CA SER A 182 -18.70 9.46 7.27
C SER A 182 -18.22 10.80 7.86
N ARG A 183 -19.07 11.50 8.62
CA ARG A 183 -18.71 12.74 9.33
C ARG A 183 -17.43 12.56 10.16
N GLN A 184 -17.33 11.45 10.85
CA GLN A 184 -16.17 11.12 11.66
C GLN A 184 -14.88 11.00 10.82
N LYS A 185 -14.94 10.33 9.65
CA LYS A 185 -13.78 10.22 8.74
C LYS A 185 -13.40 11.57 8.13
N VAL A 186 -14.36 12.44 7.83
CA VAL A 186 -14.09 13.82 7.39
C VAL A 186 -13.28 14.55 8.45
N THR A 187 -13.74 14.53 9.71
CA THR A 187 -13.01 15.13 10.84
C THR A 187 -11.60 14.55 10.98
N TYR A 188 -11.46 13.23 10.90
CA TYR A 188 -10.17 12.57 11.04
C TYR A 188 -9.19 12.93 9.92
N LEU A 189 -9.64 13.00 8.66
CA LEU A 189 -8.80 13.42 7.53
C LEU A 189 -8.33 14.87 7.68
N LYS A 190 -9.20 15.78 8.10
CA LYS A 190 -8.84 17.19 8.35
C LYS A 190 -7.83 17.32 9.50
N ASN A 191 -8.05 16.60 10.61
CA ASN A 191 -7.13 16.58 11.74
C ASN A 191 -5.77 15.99 11.36
N ALA A 192 -5.75 14.90 10.59
CA ALA A 192 -4.51 14.31 10.09
C ALA A 192 -3.76 15.29 9.16
N GLY A 193 -4.48 16.00 8.27
CA GLY A 193 -3.90 17.03 7.42
C GLY A 193 -3.31 18.19 8.23
N ALA A 194 -4.03 18.65 9.27
CA ALA A 194 -3.54 19.70 10.17
C ALA A 194 -2.28 19.26 10.94
N ALA A 195 -2.25 18.02 11.41
CA ALA A 195 -1.08 17.45 12.11
C ALA A 195 0.17 17.36 11.21
N VAL A 196 -0.02 16.99 9.93
CA VAL A 196 1.06 16.99 8.94
C VAL A 196 1.52 18.42 8.63
N LYS A 197 0.58 19.34 8.38
CA LYS A 197 0.88 20.74 8.05
C LYS A 197 1.62 21.47 9.17
N SER A 198 1.22 21.26 10.42
CA SER A 198 1.87 21.87 11.59
C SER A 198 3.20 21.23 11.98
N GLY A 199 3.57 20.09 11.38
CA GLY A 199 4.74 19.32 11.79
C GLY A 199 4.56 18.58 13.13
N ALA A 200 3.35 18.51 13.69
CA ALA A 200 3.06 17.72 14.89
C ALA A 200 3.37 16.23 14.68
N ILE A 201 3.22 15.75 13.43
CA ILE A 201 3.69 14.44 13.01
C ILE A 201 4.45 14.56 11.69
N THR A 202 5.64 13.95 11.63
CA THR A 202 6.49 13.96 10.43
C THR A 202 7.03 12.55 10.13
N SER A 203 7.32 12.27 8.86
CA SER A 203 7.94 11.00 8.46
C SER A 203 9.26 10.77 9.20
N ALA A 204 10.12 11.81 9.28
CA ALA A 204 11.41 11.72 9.95
C ALA A 204 11.28 11.33 11.43
N ARG A 205 10.29 11.91 12.15
CA ARG A 205 10.02 11.54 13.54
C ARG A 205 9.59 10.08 13.66
N ILE A 206 8.65 9.62 12.83
CA ILE A 206 8.17 8.23 12.89
C ILE A 206 9.27 7.24 12.52
N GLU A 207 10.12 7.58 11.55
CA GLU A 207 11.25 6.74 11.14
C GLU A 207 12.32 6.60 12.22
N SER A 208 12.56 7.66 13.00
CA SER A 208 13.58 7.66 14.07
C SER A 208 13.16 6.88 15.33
N LEU A 209 11.87 6.63 15.53
CA LEU A 209 11.36 5.96 16.73
C LEU A 209 11.43 4.43 16.62
N PRO A 210 11.66 3.70 17.71
CA PRO A 210 11.35 2.28 17.81
C PRO A 210 9.88 2.01 17.48
N THR A 211 9.57 0.82 17.00
CA THR A 211 8.21 0.49 16.52
C THR A 211 7.10 0.71 17.56
N ALA A 212 7.35 0.37 18.82
CA ALA A 212 6.37 0.57 19.91
C ALA A 212 6.09 2.07 20.14
N GLU A 213 7.12 2.90 20.14
CA GLU A 213 6.99 4.35 20.31
C GLU A 213 6.35 5.01 19.08
N ALA A 214 6.69 4.55 17.88
CA ALA A 214 6.08 5.00 16.63
C ALA A 214 4.57 4.70 16.58
N LEU A 215 4.14 3.54 17.10
CA LEU A 215 2.72 3.21 17.26
C LEU A 215 2.02 4.22 18.16
N ILE A 216 2.61 4.56 19.32
CA ILE A 216 2.07 5.54 20.26
C ILE A 216 2.03 6.93 19.62
N ALA A 217 3.12 7.34 18.96
CA ALA A 217 3.20 8.64 18.30
C ALA A 217 2.14 8.79 17.19
N LEU A 218 1.86 7.77 16.39
CA LEU A 218 0.79 7.80 15.39
C LEU A 218 -0.60 7.93 16.05
N GLN A 219 -0.82 7.30 17.19
CA GLN A 219 -2.11 7.36 17.92
C GLN A 219 -2.39 8.71 18.56
N THR A 220 -1.43 9.64 18.61
CA THR A 220 -1.70 11.04 19.01
C THR A 220 -2.53 11.79 17.96
N VAL A 221 -2.56 11.31 16.72
CA VAL A 221 -3.40 11.88 15.65
C VAL A 221 -4.83 11.38 15.85
N SER A 222 -5.76 12.31 16.01
CA SER A 222 -7.17 12.00 16.21
C SER A 222 -7.72 11.10 15.10
N GLY A 223 -8.34 9.99 15.49
CA GLY A 223 -8.86 8.99 14.57
C GLY A 223 -7.89 7.87 14.19
N ILE A 224 -6.65 7.92 14.66
CA ILE A 224 -5.68 6.84 14.46
C ILE A 224 -5.66 5.94 15.69
N GLY A 225 -6.40 4.85 15.64
CA GLY A 225 -6.33 3.79 16.64
C GLY A 225 -5.19 2.80 16.37
N HIS A 226 -5.06 1.80 17.24
CA HIS A 226 -3.96 0.81 17.16
C HIS A 226 -3.87 0.10 15.80
N TRP A 227 -5.02 -0.35 15.25
CA TRP A 227 -5.06 -0.98 13.92
C TRP A 227 -4.55 -0.06 12.80
N SER A 228 -5.03 1.21 12.79
CA SER A 228 -4.59 2.19 11.79
C SER A 228 -3.12 2.53 11.93
N ALA A 229 -2.62 2.72 13.15
CA ALA A 229 -1.22 2.98 13.42
C ALA A 229 -0.33 1.83 12.91
N ALA A 230 -0.71 0.58 13.21
CA ALA A 230 0.01 -0.59 12.72
C ALA A 230 -0.02 -0.70 11.18
N ASN A 231 -1.17 -0.39 10.55
CA ASN A 231 -1.30 -0.38 9.09
C ASN A 231 -0.44 0.73 8.45
N ILE A 232 -0.41 1.91 9.05
CA ILE A 232 0.43 3.04 8.63
C ILE A 232 1.92 2.68 8.74
N LEU A 233 2.35 2.08 9.85
CA LEU A 233 3.74 1.63 10.01
C LEU A 233 4.12 0.56 9.00
N LEU A 234 3.22 -0.40 8.75
CA LEU A 234 3.47 -1.47 7.79
C LEU A 234 3.53 -0.93 6.36
N ARG A 235 2.53 -0.15 5.94
CA ARG A 235 2.35 0.24 4.54
C ARG A 235 2.93 1.62 4.20
N GLY A 236 3.16 2.50 5.17
CA GLY A 236 3.81 3.79 4.98
C GLY A 236 5.31 3.72 5.25
N PHE A 237 5.71 2.98 6.28
CA PHE A 237 7.11 2.93 6.74
C PHE A 237 7.82 1.60 6.50
N GLY A 238 7.11 0.56 6.03
CA GLY A 238 7.68 -0.75 5.73
C GLY A 238 8.12 -1.52 6.97
N ARG A 239 7.56 -1.20 8.16
CA ARG A 239 7.85 -1.92 9.40
C ARG A 239 7.23 -3.32 9.34
N LEU A 240 8.06 -4.35 9.19
CA LEU A 240 7.61 -5.74 9.07
C LEU A 240 7.43 -6.43 10.42
N ASP A 241 7.88 -5.82 11.49
CA ASP A 241 7.71 -6.27 12.88
C ASP A 241 6.35 -5.90 13.48
N VAL A 242 5.46 -5.23 12.73
CA VAL A 242 4.07 -4.96 13.12
C VAL A 242 3.09 -5.78 12.27
N PHE A 243 1.91 -6.02 12.86
CA PHE A 243 0.77 -6.60 12.17
C PHE A 243 -0.51 -5.88 12.63
N PRO A 244 -1.39 -5.43 11.71
CA PRO A 244 -2.62 -4.74 12.08
C PRO A 244 -3.65 -5.75 12.65
N MET A 245 -3.65 -5.89 13.98
CA MET A 245 -4.55 -6.77 14.72
C MET A 245 -6.00 -6.25 14.73
N GLY A 246 -6.97 -7.17 14.86
CA GLY A 246 -8.39 -6.80 14.97
C GLY A 246 -9.13 -6.75 13.62
N ASP A 247 -8.49 -7.14 12.52
CA ASP A 247 -9.16 -7.31 11.23
C ASP A 247 -9.84 -8.68 11.18
N THR A 248 -11.18 -8.69 11.28
CA THR A 248 -11.99 -9.91 11.20
C THR A 248 -11.80 -10.66 9.88
N GLY A 249 -11.51 -9.94 8.80
CA GLY A 249 -11.19 -10.53 7.50
C GLY A 249 -9.88 -11.30 7.50
N VAL A 250 -8.91 -10.91 8.32
CA VAL A 250 -7.64 -11.63 8.49
C VAL A 250 -7.87 -12.97 9.17
N ALA A 251 -8.60 -13.00 10.29
CA ALA A 251 -8.87 -14.24 11.03
C ALA A 251 -9.62 -15.26 10.15
N GLN A 252 -10.61 -14.82 9.38
CA GLN A 252 -11.32 -15.68 8.43
C GLN A 252 -10.43 -16.19 7.31
N ASN A 253 -9.57 -15.33 6.75
CA ASN A 253 -8.66 -15.72 5.68
C ASN A 253 -7.62 -16.76 6.13
N ILE A 254 -7.09 -16.63 7.35
CA ILE A 254 -6.15 -17.60 7.89
C ILE A 254 -6.81 -18.98 8.00
N LYS A 255 -8.00 -19.07 8.56
CA LYS A 255 -8.75 -20.32 8.67
C LYS A 255 -9.03 -20.95 7.30
N LEU A 256 -9.44 -20.12 6.34
CA LEU A 256 -9.71 -20.58 4.98
C LEU A 256 -8.45 -21.11 4.28
N LEU A 257 -7.34 -20.38 4.39
CA LEU A 257 -6.10 -20.72 3.69
C LEU A 257 -5.33 -21.86 4.38
N SER A 258 -5.43 -21.98 5.70
CA SER A 258 -4.81 -23.08 6.44
C SER A 258 -5.58 -24.38 6.36
N GLY A 259 -6.87 -24.32 6.10
CA GLY A 259 -7.78 -25.48 6.25
C GLY A 259 -7.98 -25.91 7.71
N ASP A 260 -7.49 -25.13 8.69
CA ASP A 260 -7.58 -25.41 10.11
C ASP A 260 -8.46 -24.37 10.80
N PRO A 261 -9.67 -24.75 11.27
CA PRO A 261 -10.59 -23.85 11.98
C PRO A 261 -10.06 -23.39 13.34
N HIS A 262 -9.10 -24.11 13.92
CA HIS A 262 -8.55 -23.84 15.26
C HIS A 262 -7.20 -23.10 15.23
N ILE A 263 -6.70 -22.75 14.06
CA ILE A 263 -5.41 -22.06 13.93
C ILE A 263 -5.39 -20.77 14.74
N SER A 264 -4.36 -20.61 15.57
CA SER A 264 -4.13 -19.39 16.35
C SER A 264 -3.34 -18.37 15.53
N LEU A 265 -3.94 -17.18 15.32
CA LEU A 265 -3.23 -16.06 14.71
C LEU A 265 -2.02 -15.65 15.55
N ASP A 266 -2.15 -15.64 16.88
CA ASP A 266 -1.07 -15.20 17.76
C ASP A 266 0.14 -16.15 17.69
N GLU A 267 -0.08 -17.46 17.61
CA GLU A 267 1.00 -18.45 17.41
C GLU A 267 1.70 -18.25 16.07
N VAL A 268 0.93 -18.00 15.00
CA VAL A 268 1.49 -17.70 13.67
C VAL A 268 2.34 -16.43 13.72
N LEU A 269 1.83 -15.35 14.31
CA LEU A 269 2.55 -14.08 14.42
C LEU A 269 3.80 -14.20 15.29
N LEU A 270 3.75 -14.96 16.38
CA LEU A 270 4.90 -15.25 17.24
C LEU A 270 5.99 -16.01 16.45
N GLY A 271 5.59 -17.04 15.71
CA GLY A 271 6.50 -17.81 14.86
C GLY A 271 7.13 -16.98 13.73
N LEU A 272 6.42 -16.00 13.19
CA LEU A 272 6.91 -15.07 12.17
C LEU A 272 7.80 -13.97 12.76
N GLY A 273 7.63 -13.60 14.02
CA GLY A 273 8.44 -12.62 14.75
C GLY A 273 8.52 -11.26 14.04
N ASP A 274 9.74 -10.79 13.75
CA ASP A 274 10.01 -9.51 13.09
C ASP A 274 9.63 -9.46 11.60
N MET A 275 9.13 -10.55 11.03
CA MET A 275 8.63 -10.63 9.65
C MET A 275 7.10 -10.78 9.59
N ARG A 276 6.39 -10.62 10.73
CA ARG A 276 4.94 -10.83 10.82
C ARG A 276 4.11 -9.96 9.87
N GLY A 277 4.61 -8.77 9.55
CA GLY A 277 3.97 -7.86 8.60
C GLY A 277 3.87 -8.41 7.16
N MET A 278 4.78 -9.31 6.76
CA MET A 278 4.68 -9.97 5.46
C MET A 278 3.45 -10.85 5.33
N LEU A 279 2.94 -11.41 6.43
CA LEU A 279 1.70 -12.18 6.44
C LEU A 279 0.53 -11.36 5.87
N TYR A 280 0.43 -10.07 6.22
CA TYR A 280 -0.62 -9.18 5.71
C TYR A 280 -0.68 -9.17 4.17
N PHE A 281 0.46 -9.02 3.51
CA PHE A 281 0.51 -8.97 2.04
C PHE A 281 0.18 -10.33 1.40
N HIS A 282 0.58 -11.43 2.02
CA HIS A 282 0.28 -12.77 1.55
C HIS A 282 -1.21 -13.09 1.69
N LEU A 283 -1.84 -12.77 2.82
CA LEU A 283 -3.27 -12.94 3.03
C LEU A 283 -4.09 -12.05 2.09
N LEU A 284 -3.67 -10.80 1.87
CA LEU A 284 -4.30 -9.90 0.91
C LEU A 284 -4.30 -10.48 -0.50
N LEU A 285 -3.15 -10.92 -1.00
CA LEU A 285 -3.01 -11.48 -2.35
C LEU A 285 -3.71 -12.85 -2.48
N GLY A 286 -3.64 -13.70 -1.47
CA GLY A 286 -4.37 -14.96 -1.42
C GLY A 286 -5.88 -14.74 -1.59
N LYS A 287 -6.45 -13.77 -0.85
CA LYS A 287 -7.87 -13.41 -0.96
C LYS A 287 -8.25 -12.82 -2.33
N LEU A 288 -7.39 -11.98 -2.89
CA LEU A 288 -7.66 -11.39 -4.21
C LEU A 288 -7.66 -12.45 -5.31
N ARG A 289 -6.76 -13.43 -5.23
CA ARG A 289 -6.68 -14.55 -6.19
C ARG A 289 -7.86 -15.50 -6.09
N SER A 290 -8.27 -15.90 -4.88
CA SER A 290 -9.43 -16.75 -4.70
C SER A 290 -10.70 -16.11 -5.26
N ARG A 291 -10.89 -14.80 -5.07
CA ARG A 291 -12.03 -14.07 -5.65
C ARG A 291 -12.00 -14.00 -7.18
N ALA A 292 -10.83 -13.81 -7.79
CA ALA A 292 -10.69 -13.81 -9.24
C ALA A 292 -10.99 -15.19 -9.84
N ALA A 293 -10.63 -16.27 -9.16
CA ALA A 293 -10.95 -17.64 -9.58
C ALA A 293 -12.46 -17.96 -9.50
N PHE A 294 -13.21 -17.25 -8.67
CA PHE A 294 -14.68 -17.40 -8.54
C PHE A 294 -15.50 -16.36 -9.34
N SER A 295 -14.85 -15.45 -10.08
CA SER A 295 -15.55 -14.51 -10.96
C SER A 295 -15.89 -15.20 -12.29
N PRO A 296 -17.18 -15.22 -12.74
CA PRO A 296 -17.64 -15.96 -13.93
C PRO A 296 -17.09 -15.45 -15.28
N THR A 297 -16.24 -14.44 -15.30
CA THR A 297 -15.73 -13.79 -16.53
C THR A 297 -14.38 -14.30 -17.03
N ALA A 298 -13.84 -15.39 -16.49
CA ALA A 298 -12.55 -15.96 -16.93
C ALA A 298 -12.69 -17.15 -17.90
N VAL A 299 -13.85 -17.35 -18.51
CA VAL A 299 -14.05 -18.34 -19.59
C VAL A 299 -14.71 -17.61 -20.74
N LEU A 300 -13.90 -17.02 -21.63
CA LEU A 300 -14.14 -16.84 -23.06
C LEU A 300 -13.06 -15.92 -23.66
N SER A 301 -12.18 -16.53 -24.33
CA SER A 301 -11.38 -16.30 -25.53
C SER A 301 -9.91 -16.54 -25.37
#